data_f64c24650fc169c8db880495fd2d028f
#
_entry.id   f64c24650fc169c8db880495fd2d028f
#
_cell.length_a   1.000
_cell.length_b   1.000
_cell.length_c   1.000
_cell.angle_alpha   90.00
_cell.angle_beta   90.00
_cell.angle_gamma   90.00
#
_symmetry.space_group_name_H-M   'P 1'
#
loop_
_entity.id
_entity.type
_entity.pdbx_description
1 polymer ?
#
loop_
_entity_poly.entity_id
_entity_poly.type
_entity_poly.pdbx_seq_one_letter_code
_entity_poly.pdbx_strand_id
1 'polypeptide(L)'
;MVYSIDFDQFLHTHIESGADVTLLYHAVDNAKEAYLTCNVLGLNRQKGVESIEPNHGNKKNQYVYMDTCVMKTELFISLIKEAKNLSSMYTLADILNDKCETLDIRGVAHKGFFASITDFPSYYAANMALLNYKSAQELFHDNWPIYTRTNDSCPTQYFNTADVKNSVISNGCQIEGTVENSVIGRGCVIKKGAVVRNSVVLAEVTIGEDVHIENEVVDKWAKLVHKKEIVSPAEQPGYIRRNDTL
;
A
#
# COMPACT_ATOMS: atom_id res chain seq x y z
N MET A 1 -1.26 -4.72 -3.48
CA MET A 1 -2.15 -3.56 -3.26
C MET A 1 -2.53 -3.48 -1.79
N VAL A 2 -2.75 -2.26 -1.26
CA VAL A 2 -3.11 -2.00 0.14
C VAL A 2 -4.43 -1.23 0.17
N TYR A 3 -5.44 -1.82 0.77
CA TYR A 3 -6.79 -1.27 0.92
C TYR A 3 -7.57 -2.08 1.96
N SER A 4 -8.70 -1.58 2.41
CA SER A 4 -9.68 -2.32 3.21
C SER A 4 -11.02 -2.36 2.48
N ILE A 5 -11.78 -3.43 2.67
CA ILE A 5 -13.09 -3.62 2.05
C ILE A 5 -13.99 -4.44 2.96
N ASP A 6 -15.29 -4.08 2.95
CA ASP A 6 -16.36 -4.91 3.47
C ASP A 6 -16.71 -6.00 2.46
N PHE A 7 -16.23 -7.21 2.69
CA PHE A 7 -16.50 -8.34 1.80
C PHE A 7 -17.96 -8.78 1.80
N ASP A 8 -18.68 -8.60 2.91
CA ASP A 8 -20.10 -8.94 2.98
C ASP A 8 -20.91 -7.99 2.08
N GLN A 9 -20.64 -6.69 2.16
CA GLN A 9 -21.26 -5.71 1.27
C GLN A 9 -20.90 -5.95 -0.20
N PHE A 10 -19.65 -6.31 -0.48
CA PHE A 10 -19.20 -6.60 -1.84
C PHE A 10 -19.90 -7.86 -2.40
N LEU A 11 -20.04 -8.92 -1.58
CA LEU A 11 -20.77 -10.13 -1.93
C LEU A 11 -22.28 -9.85 -2.15
N HIS A 12 -22.91 -9.07 -1.27
CA HIS A 12 -24.32 -8.66 -1.47
C HIS A 12 -24.51 -7.90 -2.79
N THR A 13 -23.62 -6.99 -3.13
CA THR A 13 -23.66 -6.24 -4.39
C THR A 13 -23.56 -7.20 -5.60
N HIS A 14 -22.71 -8.22 -5.52
CA HIS A 14 -22.62 -9.24 -6.55
C HIS A 14 -23.93 -10.03 -6.70
N ILE A 15 -24.49 -10.52 -5.60
CA ILE A 15 -25.75 -11.30 -5.60
C ILE A 15 -26.91 -10.48 -6.17
N GLU A 16 -27.06 -9.23 -5.74
CA GLU A 16 -28.11 -8.33 -6.21
C GLU A 16 -27.96 -7.96 -7.70
N SER A 17 -26.73 -7.86 -8.19
CA SER A 17 -26.47 -7.55 -9.59
C SER A 17 -26.86 -8.69 -10.53
N GLY A 18 -26.85 -9.94 -10.05
CA GLY A 18 -27.06 -11.14 -10.87
C GLY A 18 -25.94 -11.40 -11.89
N ALA A 19 -24.83 -10.66 -11.83
CA ALA A 19 -23.70 -10.82 -12.73
C ALA A 19 -22.99 -12.17 -12.55
N ASP A 20 -22.34 -12.67 -13.60
CA ASP A 20 -21.50 -13.86 -13.52
C ASP A 20 -20.24 -13.60 -12.71
N VAL A 21 -19.65 -12.40 -12.89
CA VAL A 21 -18.43 -11.96 -12.21
C VAL A 21 -18.57 -10.49 -11.80
N THR A 22 -18.13 -10.17 -10.60
CA THR A 22 -18.01 -8.78 -10.13
C THR A 22 -16.56 -8.47 -9.80
N LEU A 23 -16.00 -7.43 -10.42
CA LEU A 23 -14.63 -6.97 -10.23
C LEU A 23 -14.59 -5.71 -9.36
N LEU A 24 -13.62 -5.65 -8.46
CA LEU A 24 -13.36 -4.45 -7.65
C LEU A 24 -12.38 -3.55 -8.38
N TYR A 25 -12.67 -2.24 -8.47
CA TYR A 25 -11.75 -1.27 -9.05
C TYR A 25 -11.65 0.01 -8.21
N HIS A 26 -10.52 0.70 -8.33
CA HIS A 26 -10.34 2.03 -7.78
C HIS A 26 -10.14 3.05 -8.91
N ALA A 27 -10.86 4.17 -8.84
CA ALA A 27 -10.70 5.26 -9.80
C ALA A 27 -9.51 6.14 -9.41
N VAL A 28 -8.56 6.29 -10.32
CA VAL A 28 -7.35 7.11 -10.11
C VAL A 28 -7.26 8.20 -11.15
N ASP A 29 -6.57 9.31 -10.82
CA ASP A 29 -6.39 10.47 -11.68
C ASP A 29 -4.93 10.75 -12.06
N ASN A 30 -4.02 9.83 -11.72
CA ASN A 30 -2.58 9.93 -11.96
C ASN A 30 -2.00 8.68 -12.68
N ALA A 31 -2.84 7.92 -13.40
CA ALA A 31 -2.45 6.68 -14.04
C ALA A 31 -1.41 6.81 -15.17
N LYS A 32 -1.08 8.03 -15.60
CA LYS A 32 0.02 8.25 -16.55
C LYS A 32 1.40 8.02 -15.95
N GLU A 33 1.54 8.29 -14.66
CA GLU A 33 2.81 8.29 -13.93
C GLU A 33 2.88 7.17 -12.91
N ALA A 34 1.71 6.73 -12.43
CA ALA A 34 1.57 5.68 -11.43
C ALA A 34 0.76 4.48 -11.96
N TYR A 35 0.82 3.37 -11.26
CA TYR A 35 0.06 2.14 -11.57
C TYR A 35 0.38 1.50 -12.94
N LEU A 36 1.57 1.75 -13.51
CA LEU A 36 1.97 1.28 -14.84
C LEU A 36 2.05 -0.26 -14.96
N THR A 37 2.16 -0.96 -13.84
CA THR A 37 2.17 -2.44 -13.80
C THR A 37 0.83 -3.05 -13.44
N CYS A 38 -0.19 -2.21 -13.23
CA CYS A 38 -1.53 -2.65 -12.85
C CYS A 38 -2.41 -2.83 -14.10
N ASN A 39 -3.39 -3.72 -14.02
CA ASN A 39 -4.44 -3.78 -15.01
C ASN A 39 -5.48 -2.68 -14.77
N VAL A 40 -6.10 -2.19 -15.84
CA VAL A 40 -7.17 -1.20 -15.82
C VAL A 40 -8.40 -1.75 -16.53
N LEU A 41 -9.58 -1.33 -16.07
CA LEU A 41 -10.86 -1.75 -16.64
C LEU A 41 -11.38 -0.74 -17.66
N GLY A 42 -11.76 -1.22 -18.82
CA GLY A 42 -12.66 -0.52 -19.73
C GLY A 42 -14.10 -0.74 -19.25
N LEU A 43 -14.79 0.33 -18.85
CA LEU A 43 -16.17 0.25 -18.35
C LEU A 43 -17.14 0.98 -19.29
N ASN A 44 -18.28 0.35 -19.57
CA ASN A 44 -19.40 1.00 -20.22
C ASN A 44 -20.23 1.86 -19.23
N ARG A 45 -21.25 2.56 -19.73
CA ARG A 45 -22.10 3.43 -18.92
C ARG A 45 -22.87 2.72 -17.80
N GLN A 46 -23.09 1.41 -17.94
CA GLN A 46 -23.82 0.57 -16.99
C GLN A 46 -22.87 -0.19 -16.04
N LYS A 47 -21.58 0.15 -16.06
CA LYS A 47 -20.50 -0.50 -15.30
C LYS A 47 -20.20 -1.94 -15.71
N GLY A 48 -20.66 -2.37 -16.88
CA GLY A 48 -20.20 -3.59 -17.52
C GLY A 48 -18.74 -3.44 -17.93
N VAL A 49 -17.94 -4.48 -17.69
CA VAL A 49 -16.53 -4.52 -18.05
C VAL A 49 -16.39 -4.93 -19.51
N GLU A 50 -15.78 -4.08 -20.32
CA GLU A 50 -15.54 -4.31 -21.75
C GLU A 50 -14.11 -4.76 -22.04
N SER A 51 -13.15 -4.39 -21.17
CA SER A 51 -11.77 -4.85 -21.27
C SER A 51 -11.05 -4.84 -19.92
N ILE A 52 -10.02 -5.68 -19.81
CA ILE A 52 -9.06 -5.72 -18.69
C ILE A 52 -7.67 -5.71 -19.33
N GLU A 53 -7.00 -4.56 -19.31
CA GLU A 53 -5.75 -4.36 -20.03
C GLU A 53 -4.67 -3.79 -19.12
N PRO A 54 -3.38 -4.05 -19.39
CA PRO A 54 -2.29 -3.39 -18.67
C PRO A 54 -2.37 -1.87 -18.83
N ASN A 55 -2.06 -1.13 -17.76
CA ASN A 55 -1.96 0.32 -17.84
C ASN A 55 -0.68 0.74 -18.59
N HIS A 56 -0.84 1.29 -19.77
CA HIS A 56 0.26 1.79 -20.61
C HIS A 56 0.60 3.27 -20.38
N GLY A 57 0.04 3.91 -19.35
CA GLY A 57 0.28 5.34 -19.06
C GLY A 57 -0.32 6.32 -20.08
N ASN A 58 -1.25 5.87 -20.93
CA ASN A 58 -1.82 6.68 -22.01
C ASN A 58 -2.88 7.69 -21.53
N LYS A 59 -3.58 7.36 -20.45
CA LYS A 59 -4.68 8.17 -19.91
C LYS A 59 -4.41 8.55 -18.45
N LYS A 60 -4.75 9.79 -18.06
CA LYS A 60 -4.63 10.28 -16.70
C LYS A 60 -5.62 9.59 -15.76
N ASN A 61 -6.89 9.54 -16.16
CA ASN A 61 -7.96 8.95 -15.39
C ASN A 61 -8.19 7.52 -15.84
N GLN A 62 -8.07 6.56 -14.91
CA GLN A 62 -8.25 5.13 -15.17
C GLN A 62 -8.97 4.46 -14.00
N TYR A 63 -9.51 3.27 -14.26
CA TYR A 63 -10.12 2.38 -13.28
C TYR A 63 -9.16 1.22 -13.03
N VAL A 64 -8.34 1.33 -12.01
CA VAL A 64 -7.35 0.29 -11.67
C VAL A 64 -8.06 -0.93 -11.11
N TYR A 65 -7.90 -2.09 -11.74
CA TYR A 65 -8.38 -3.36 -11.23
C TYR A 65 -7.60 -3.76 -9.97
N MET A 66 -8.32 -4.09 -8.91
CA MET A 66 -7.73 -4.35 -7.60
C MET A 66 -7.40 -5.83 -7.35
N ASP A 67 -7.33 -6.64 -8.42
CA ASP A 67 -7.10 -8.11 -8.37
C ASP A 67 -8.07 -8.84 -7.42
N THR A 68 -9.26 -8.26 -7.25
CA THR A 68 -10.29 -8.79 -6.36
C THR A 68 -11.59 -8.95 -7.12
N CYS A 69 -12.14 -10.14 -7.08
CA CYS A 69 -13.39 -10.47 -7.75
C CYS A 69 -14.24 -11.43 -6.93
N VAL A 70 -15.55 -11.45 -7.25
CA VAL A 70 -16.52 -12.41 -6.75
C VAL A 70 -17.16 -13.13 -7.94
N MET A 71 -17.22 -14.45 -7.86
CA MET A 71 -17.90 -15.31 -8.84
C MET A 71 -18.24 -16.65 -8.21
N LYS A 72 -19.06 -17.46 -8.89
CA LYS A 72 -19.36 -18.85 -8.45
C LYS A 72 -18.11 -19.73 -8.55
N THR A 73 -17.93 -20.62 -7.59
CA THR A 73 -16.78 -21.55 -7.53
C THR A 73 -16.67 -22.41 -8.80
N GLU A 74 -17.78 -22.88 -9.33
CA GLU A 74 -17.82 -23.70 -10.54
C GLU A 74 -17.30 -22.92 -11.76
N LEU A 75 -17.70 -21.64 -11.87
CA LEU A 75 -17.22 -20.75 -12.94
C LEU A 75 -15.70 -20.52 -12.79
N PHE A 76 -15.23 -20.20 -11.59
CA PHE A 76 -13.80 -20.02 -11.32
C PHE A 76 -12.98 -21.24 -11.74
N ILE A 77 -13.41 -22.46 -11.33
CA ILE A 77 -12.72 -23.70 -11.68
C ILE A 77 -12.69 -23.91 -13.20
N SER A 78 -13.81 -23.61 -13.91
CA SER A 78 -13.87 -23.75 -15.37
C SER A 78 -12.94 -22.80 -16.08
N LEU A 79 -12.89 -21.52 -15.64
CA LEU A 79 -12.01 -20.50 -16.21
C LEU A 79 -10.52 -20.85 -16.00
N ILE A 80 -10.14 -21.31 -14.82
CA ILE A 80 -8.75 -21.73 -14.56
C ILE A 80 -8.35 -22.94 -15.42
N LYS A 81 -9.24 -23.93 -15.61
CA LYS A 81 -8.96 -25.05 -16.48
C LYS A 81 -8.80 -24.62 -17.95
N GLU A 82 -9.63 -23.69 -18.41
CA GLU A 82 -9.54 -23.13 -19.76
C GLU A 82 -8.23 -22.34 -19.93
N ALA A 83 -7.90 -21.44 -19.02
CA ALA A 83 -6.67 -20.67 -19.02
C ALA A 83 -5.42 -21.57 -19.09
N LYS A 84 -5.38 -22.65 -18.28
CA LYS A 84 -4.29 -23.61 -18.25
C LYS A 84 -4.10 -24.32 -19.60
N ASN A 85 -5.18 -24.56 -20.36
CA ASN A 85 -5.11 -25.18 -21.67
C ASN A 85 -4.56 -24.23 -22.75
N LEU A 86 -4.70 -22.90 -22.54
CA LEU A 86 -4.16 -21.88 -23.45
C LEU A 86 -2.67 -21.65 -23.21
N SER A 87 -2.26 -21.39 -21.97
CA SER A 87 -0.87 -21.16 -21.61
C SER A 87 -0.66 -21.25 -20.11
N SER A 88 0.51 -21.70 -19.68
CA SER A 88 0.92 -21.64 -18.26
C SER A 88 1.16 -20.21 -17.74
N MET A 89 1.27 -19.23 -18.64
CA MET A 89 1.44 -17.82 -18.34
C MET A 89 0.12 -17.04 -18.28
N TYR A 90 -1.00 -17.69 -18.61
CA TYR A 90 -2.31 -17.06 -18.67
C TYR A 90 -2.87 -16.85 -17.26
N THR A 91 -3.17 -15.61 -16.92
CA THR A 91 -3.70 -15.21 -15.62
C THR A 91 -5.22 -15.23 -15.59
N LEU A 92 -5.83 -15.07 -14.41
CA LEU A 92 -7.27 -14.90 -14.27
C LEU A 92 -7.74 -13.62 -14.97
N ALA A 93 -6.96 -12.53 -14.94
CA ALA A 93 -7.30 -11.30 -15.63
C ALA A 93 -7.36 -11.48 -17.16
N ASP A 94 -6.43 -12.26 -17.74
CA ASP A 94 -6.39 -12.53 -19.17
C ASP A 94 -7.63 -13.30 -19.63
N ILE A 95 -7.98 -14.40 -18.91
CA ILE A 95 -9.16 -15.19 -19.29
C ILE A 95 -10.47 -14.41 -19.07
N LEU A 96 -10.55 -13.54 -18.05
CA LEU A 96 -11.71 -12.68 -17.85
C LEU A 96 -11.82 -11.64 -18.96
N ASN A 97 -10.68 -11.08 -19.42
CA ASN A 97 -10.67 -10.17 -20.57
C ASN A 97 -11.25 -10.82 -21.83
N ASP A 98 -10.83 -12.05 -22.13
CA ASP A 98 -11.35 -12.79 -23.29
C ASP A 98 -12.84 -13.13 -23.18
N LYS A 99 -13.36 -13.17 -21.95
CA LYS A 99 -14.78 -13.49 -21.69
C LYS A 99 -15.68 -12.26 -21.53
N CYS A 100 -15.17 -11.03 -21.65
CA CYS A 100 -15.97 -9.81 -21.48
C CYS A 100 -17.19 -9.74 -22.39
N GLU A 101 -17.17 -10.39 -23.59
CA GLU A 101 -18.29 -10.41 -24.50
C GLU A 101 -19.31 -11.55 -24.21
N THR A 102 -18.92 -12.57 -23.44
CA THR A 102 -19.73 -13.78 -23.22
C THR A 102 -20.26 -13.93 -21.80
N LEU A 103 -19.61 -13.30 -20.82
CA LEU A 103 -20.02 -13.27 -19.42
C LEU A 103 -20.51 -11.87 -19.04
N ASP A 104 -21.51 -11.80 -18.16
CA ASP A 104 -21.87 -10.53 -17.51
C ASP A 104 -20.85 -10.22 -16.42
N ILE A 105 -19.83 -9.43 -16.78
CA ILE A 105 -18.78 -8.97 -15.86
C ILE A 105 -19.05 -7.52 -15.50
N ARG A 106 -19.19 -7.22 -14.20
CA ARG A 106 -19.49 -5.86 -13.73
C ARG A 106 -18.40 -5.33 -12.79
N GLY A 107 -18.17 -4.02 -12.86
CA GLY A 107 -17.24 -3.30 -12.00
C GLY A 107 -17.93 -2.65 -10.82
N VAL A 108 -17.39 -2.83 -9.62
CA VAL A 108 -17.78 -2.13 -8.40
C VAL A 108 -16.65 -1.20 -7.95
N ALA A 109 -16.98 0.07 -7.71
CA ALA A 109 -16.01 1.07 -7.31
C ALA A 109 -15.66 0.92 -5.83
N HIS A 110 -14.39 0.72 -5.53
CA HIS A 110 -13.83 0.85 -4.19
C HIS A 110 -13.84 2.31 -3.73
N LYS A 111 -14.17 2.54 -2.48
CA LYS A 111 -14.10 3.84 -1.82
C LYS A 111 -13.17 3.73 -0.62
N GLY A 112 -12.39 4.77 -0.37
CA GLY A 112 -11.44 4.82 0.73
C GLY A 112 -9.98 4.74 0.27
N PHE A 113 -9.07 4.53 1.21
CA PHE A 113 -7.64 4.48 0.93
C PHE A 113 -7.28 3.32 0.00
N PHE A 114 -6.49 3.63 -1.02
CA PHE A 114 -5.94 2.66 -1.96
C PHE A 114 -4.50 3.00 -2.29
N ALA A 115 -3.60 2.03 -2.20
CA ALA A 115 -2.24 2.14 -2.67
C ALA A 115 -1.80 0.86 -3.39
N SER A 116 -1.15 1.01 -4.53
CA SER A 116 -0.47 -0.09 -5.23
C SER A 116 1.03 0.10 -5.07
N ILE A 117 1.67 -0.85 -4.40
CA ILE A 117 3.11 -0.85 -4.18
C ILE A 117 3.73 -1.68 -5.31
N THR A 118 4.26 -0.99 -6.31
CA THR A 118 4.84 -1.58 -7.52
C THR A 118 6.34 -1.38 -7.61
N ASP A 119 6.85 -0.40 -6.87
CA ASP A 119 8.25 0.00 -6.81
C ASP A 119 8.59 0.64 -5.46
N PHE A 120 9.83 1.03 -5.29
CA PHE A 120 10.30 1.63 -4.05
C PHE A 120 9.71 3.02 -3.78
N PRO A 121 9.60 3.94 -4.76
CA PRO A 121 8.91 5.22 -4.55
C PRO A 121 7.44 5.06 -4.13
N SER A 122 6.70 4.12 -4.72
CA SER A 122 5.29 3.87 -4.33
C SER A 122 5.19 3.28 -2.92
N TYR A 123 6.16 2.46 -2.48
CA TYR A 123 6.24 2.00 -1.09
C TYR A 123 6.42 3.15 -0.11
N TYR A 124 7.37 4.05 -0.40
CA TYR A 124 7.61 5.24 0.41
C TYR A 124 6.36 6.13 0.46
N ALA A 125 5.79 6.47 -0.71
CA ALA A 125 4.59 7.30 -0.81
C ALA A 125 3.39 6.71 -0.06
N ALA A 126 3.17 5.39 -0.14
CA ALA A 126 2.09 4.71 0.57
C ALA A 126 2.23 4.82 2.09
N ASN A 127 3.45 4.71 2.64
CA ASN A 127 3.70 4.93 4.07
C ASN A 127 3.46 6.38 4.47
N MET A 128 3.97 7.35 3.70
CA MET A 128 3.81 8.77 3.98
C MET A 128 2.36 9.24 3.88
N ALA A 129 1.56 8.64 2.99
CA ALA A 129 0.13 8.94 2.87
C ALA A 129 -0.66 8.63 4.16
N LEU A 130 -0.22 7.65 4.94
CA LEU A 130 -0.84 7.27 6.22
C LEU A 130 -0.53 8.25 7.38
N LEU A 131 0.35 9.23 7.18
CA LEU A 131 0.49 10.36 8.13
C LEU A 131 -0.76 11.25 8.14
N ASN A 132 -1.52 11.25 7.05
CA ASN A 132 -2.82 11.90 7.01
C ASN A 132 -3.83 11.05 7.80
N TYR A 133 -4.36 11.61 8.89
CA TYR A 133 -5.30 10.92 9.78
C TYR A 133 -6.54 10.38 9.05
N LYS A 134 -7.07 11.13 8.07
CA LYS A 134 -8.21 10.68 7.28
C LYS A 134 -7.88 9.44 6.45
N SER A 135 -6.73 9.43 5.76
CA SER A 135 -6.26 8.27 5.00
C SER A 135 -6.04 7.05 5.89
N ALA A 136 -5.49 7.26 7.07
CA ALA A 136 -5.33 6.19 8.05
C ALA A 136 -6.68 5.63 8.53
N GLN A 137 -7.67 6.48 8.80
CA GLN A 137 -9.02 6.05 9.17
C GLN A 137 -9.74 5.30 8.03
N GLU A 138 -9.50 5.67 6.78
CA GLU A 138 -10.05 4.97 5.61
C GLU A 138 -9.45 3.58 5.39
N LEU A 139 -8.28 3.30 5.96
CA LEU A 139 -7.63 1.99 5.89
C LEU A 139 -7.92 1.13 7.14
N PHE A 140 -7.83 1.73 8.32
CA PHE A 140 -7.97 1.02 9.60
C PHE A 140 -9.38 1.20 10.16
N HIS A 141 -10.26 0.26 9.86
CA HIS A 141 -11.64 0.25 10.33
C HIS A 141 -11.81 -0.65 11.56
N ASP A 142 -12.62 -0.21 12.53
CA ASP A 142 -12.93 -1.01 13.71
C ASP A 142 -13.71 -2.28 13.37
N ASN A 143 -14.58 -2.23 12.35
CA ASN A 143 -15.44 -3.34 11.95
C ASN A 143 -14.71 -4.41 11.13
N TRP A 144 -13.66 -4.03 10.37
CA TRP A 144 -12.82 -4.98 9.59
C TRP A 144 -11.35 -4.69 9.84
N PRO A 145 -10.84 -5.07 11.00
CA PRO A 145 -9.46 -4.76 11.38
C PRO A 145 -8.47 -5.54 10.52
N ILE A 146 -7.38 -4.87 10.17
CA ILE A 146 -6.23 -5.53 9.55
C ILE A 146 -5.46 -6.25 10.63
N TYR A 147 -5.48 -7.58 10.60
CA TYR A 147 -4.76 -8.40 11.56
C TYR A 147 -3.28 -8.44 11.25
N THR A 148 -2.46 -8.01 12.20
CA THR A 148 -1.01 -8.05 12.11
C THR A 148 -0.45 -8.91 13.24
N ARG A 149 0.84 -9.26 13.15
CA ARG A 149 1.51 -9.98 14.25
C ARG A 149 1.46 -9.13 15.52
N THR A 150 0.90 -9.70 16.59
CA THR A 150 0.91 -9.08 17.91
C THR A 150 2.33 -8.97 18.46
N ASN A 151 2.58 -7.89 19.21
CA ASN A 151 3.84 -7.67 19.90
C ASN A 151 3.54 -6.97 21.24
N ASP A 152 4.01 -7.56 22.33
CA ASP A 152 3.85 -7.06 23.70
C ASP A 152 4.91 -6.02 24.07
N SER A 153 5.23 -5.10 23.14
CA SER A 153 6.13 -3.98 23.42
C SER A 153 5.50 -3.03 24.43
N CYS A 154 6.34 -2.46 25.30
CA CYS A 154 5.92 -1.36 26.18
C CYS A 154 5.46 -0.13 25.35
N PRO A 155 4.70 0.79 25.94
CA PRO A 155 4.43 2.09 25.30
C PRO A 155 5.71 2.82 24.94
N THR A 156 5.66 3.65 23.89
CA THR A 156 6.76 4.52 23.49
C THR A 156 7.04 5.56 24.56
N GLN A 157 8.31 5.76 24.89
CA GLN A 157 8.78 6.75 25.83
C GLN A 157 9.35 7.97 25.12
N TYR A 158 8.84 9.15 25.48
CA TYR A 158 9.33 10.44 25.00
C TYR A 158 10.11 11.11 26.13
N PHE A 159 11.36 11.45 25.88
CA PHE A 159 12.23 12.10 26.85
C PHE A 159 12.12 13.64 26.75
N ASN A 160 12.70 14.35 27.68
CA ASN A 160 12.57 15.81 27.79
C ASN A 160 13.09 16.59 26.56
N THR A 161 13.95 15.99 25.76
CA THR A 161 14.52 16.59 24.54
C THR A 161 13.78 16.17 23.27
N ALA A 162 12.75 15.33 23.38
CA ALA A 162 11.98 14.86 22.24
C ALA A 162 11.11 15.98 21.66
N ASP A 163 11.17 16.18 20.34
CA ASP A 163 10.25 17.04 19.57
C ASP A 163 9.64 16.23 18.43
N VAL A 164 8.34 15.92 18.53
CA VAL A 164 7.65 15.06 17.58
C VAL A 164 6.49 15.80 16.95
N LYS A 165 6.48 15.89 15.60
CA LYS A 165 5.46 16.57 14.83
C LYS A 165 4.99 15.72 13.65
N ASN A 166 3.68 15.68 13.42
CA ASN A 166 3.04 15.05 12.27
C ASN A 166 3.65 13.67 11.93
N SER A 167 3.78 12.78 12.93
CA SER A 167 4.47 11.51 12.77
C SER A 167 3.68 10.37 13.41
N VAL A 168 3.81 9.17 12.85
CA VAL A 168 3.24 7.94 13.40
C VAL A 168 4.37 7.13 14.05
N ILE A 169 4.26 6.89 15.35
CA ILE A 169 5.28 6.18 16.14
C ILE A 169 4.66 4.93 16.76
N SER A 170 5.25 3.79 16.45
CA SER A 170 4.81 2.49 17.00
C SER A 170 5.30 2.28 18.44
N ASN A 171 4.76 1.24 19.10
CA ASN A 171 5.11 0.89 20.47
C ASN A 171 6.59 0.51 20.66
N GLY A 172 7.09 0.67 21.89
CA GLY A 172 8.42 0.22 22.29
C GLY A 172 9.56 1.16 21.94
N CYS A 173 9.26 2.33 21.36
CA CYS A 173 10.30 3.28 20.97
C CYS A 173 10.80 4.12 22.14
N GLN A 174 12.05 4.60 22.02
CA GLN A 174 12.68 5.59 22.92
C GLN A 174 13.06 6.81 22.08
N ILE A 175 12.42 7.94 22.34
CA ILE A 175 12.57 9.15 21.54
C ILE A 175 13.18 10.27 22.39
N GLU A 176 14.42 10.63 22.09
CA GLU A 176 15.16 11.76 22.68
C GLU A 176 15.37 12.89 21.64
N GLY A 177 15.31 12.59 20.35
CA GLY A 177 15.56 13.51 19.24
C GLY A 177 14.30 14.11 18.64
N THR A 178 14.47 14.74 17.48
CA THR A 178 13.40 15.35 16.68
C THR A 178 12.89 14.37 15.63
N VAL A 179 11.56 14.21 15.54
CA VAL A 179 10.89 13.39 14.52
C VAL A 179 9.80 14.21 13.86
N GLU A 180 9.89 14.42 12.55
CA GLU A 180 8.96 15.25 11.80
C GLU A 180 8.53 14.56 10.51
N ASN A 181 7.22 14.57 10.22
CA ASN A 181 6.63 13.98 9.01
C ASN A 181 7.15 12.55 8.74
N SER A 182 7.20 11.69 9.74
CA SER A 182 7.88 10.40 9.62
C SER A 182 7.07 9.25 10.22
N VAL A 183 7.31 8.05 9.70
CA VAL A 183 6.73 6.81 10.20
C VAL A 183 7.81 6.01 10.91
N ILE A 184 7.63 5.74 12.21
CA ILE A 184 8.61 5.05 13.05
C ILE A 184 8.05 3.70 13.49
N GLY A 185 8.74 2.63 13.12
CA GLY A 185 8.44 1.26 13.47
C GLY A 185 8.71 0.93 14.94
N ARG A 186 8.36 -0.27 15.35
CA ARG A 186 8.45 -0.72 16.75
C ARG A 186 9.89 -0.80 17.24
N GLY A 187 10.11 -0.50 18.52
CA GLY A 187 11.39 -0.72 19.19
C GLY A 187 12.53 0.17 18.71
N CYS A 188 12.24 1.26 18.01
CA CYS A 188 13.27 2.19 17.54
C CYS A 188 13.81 3.05 18.66
N VAL A 189 15.11 3.36 18.59
CA VAL A 189 15.80 4.26 19.50
C VAL A 189 16.30 5.48 18.72
N ILE A 190 15.79 6.67 19.05
CA ILE A 190 16.20 7.94 18.45
C ILE A 190 16.87 8.77 19.54
N LYS A 191 18.20 8.87 19.45
CA LYS A 191 19.03 9.49 20.47
C LYS A 191 18.95 11.01 20.45
N LYS A 192 19.46 11.61 21.54
CA LYS A 192 19.51 13.07 21.72
C LYS A 192 20.22 13.77 20.55
N GLY A 193 19.64 14.87 20.09
CA GLY A 193 20.16 15.64 18.95
C GLY A 193 19.91 15.03 17.58
N ALA A 194 19.46 13.77 17.52
CA ALA A 194 19.09 13.16 16.24
C ALA A 194 17.88 13.85 15.61
N VAL A 195 17.87 13.96 14.28
CA VAL A 195 16.80 14.56 13.47
C VAL A 195 16.35 13.56 12.42
N VAL A 196 15.07 13.23 12.44
CA VAL A 196 14.43 12.34 11.47
C VAL A 196 13.32 13.10 10.77
N ARG A 197 13.46 13.33 9.47
CA ARG A 197 12.47 14.06 8.66
C ARG A 197 12.04 13.26 7.45
N ASN A 198 10.76 13.37 7.08
CA ASN A 198 10.21 12.80 5.87
C ASN A 198 10.69 11.36 5.62
N SER A 199 10.76 10.54 6.67
CA SER A 199 11.43 9.23 6.59
C SER A 199 10.54 8.10 7.11
N VAL A 200 10.79 6.91 6.60
CA VAL A 200 10.15 5.67 7.05
C VAL A 200 11.21 4.82 7.74
N VAL A 201 11.13 4.69 9.05
CA VAL A 201 12.08 3.91 9.85
C VAL A 201 11.40 2.63 10.31
N LEU A 202 11.87 1.48 9.85
CA LEU A 202 11.31 0.18 10.22
C LEU A 202 11.76 -0.24 11.63
N ALA A 203 11.29 -1.41 12.07
CA ALA A 203 11.44 -1.83 13.46
C ALA A 203 12.91 -2.05 13.89
N GLU A 204 13.18 -1.80 15.20
CA GLU A 204 14.44 -2.09 15.87
C GLU A 204 15.65 -1.31 15.32
N VAL A 205 15.42 -0.14 14.75
CA VAL A 205 16.47 0.76 14.25
C VAL A 205 16.98 1.65 15.38
N THR A 206 18.30 1.87 15.38
CA THR A 206 18.94 2.85 16.28
C THR A 206 19.49 4.02 15.49
N ILE A 207 19.03 5.23 15.78
CA ILE A 207 19.56 6.48 15.25
C ILE A 207 20.37 7.15 16.37
N GLY A 208 21.67 7.25 16.16
CA GLY A 208 22.63 7.74 17.15
C GLY A 208 22.52 9.23 17.40
N GLU A 209 23.32 9.70 18.36
CA GLU A 209 23.36 11.12 18.74
C GLU A 209 23.78 12.01 17.57
N ASP A 210 23.08 13.14 17.40
CA ASP A 210 23.33 14.17 16.40
C ASP A 210 23.34 13.64 14.94
N VAL A 211 22.66 12.52 14.68
CA VAL A 211 22.48 11.98 13.32
C VAL A 211 21.27 12.63 12.67
N HIS A 212 21.43 13.16 11.48
CA HIS A 212 20.36 13.71 10.64
C HIS A 212 20.05 12.79 9.48
N ILE A 213 18.80 12.35 9.38
CA ILE A 213 18.28 11.62 8.23
C ILE A 213 17.07 12.34 7.64
N GLU A 214 17.00 12.39 6.31
CA GLU A 214 15.88 13.01 5.59
C GLU A 214 15.60 12.30 4.28
N ASN A 215 14.30 12.05 3.99
CA ASN A 215 13.81 11.33 2.81
C ASN A 215 14.41 9.93 2.68
N GLU A 216 14.48 9.19 3.78
CA GLU A 216 15.09 7.86 3.84
C GLU A 216 14.08 6.78 4.24
N VAL A 217 14.27 5.59 3.69
CA VAL A 217 13.67 4.36 4.22
C VAL A 217 14.78 3.56 4.89
N VAL A 218 14.68 3.42 6.21
CA VAL A 218 15.65 2.68 7.01
C VAL A 218 15.09 1.31 7.36
N ASP A 219 15.74 0.25 6.88
CA ASP A 219 15.26 -1.11 7.12
C ASP A 219 15.66 -1.61 8.52
N LYS A 220 15.02 -2.69 8.95
CA LYS A 220 15.06 -3.24 10.31
C LYS A 220 16.47 -3.50 10.80
N TRP A 221 16.68 -3.21 12.10
CA TRP A 221 17.92 -3.45 12.83
C TRP A 221 19.13 -2.66 12.31
N ALA A 222 18.94 -1.69 11.43
CA ALA A 222 20.02 -0.78 11.06
C ALA A 222 20.45 0.12 12.24
N LYS A 223 21.74 0.46 12.28
CA LYS A 223 22.33 1.35 13.29
C LYS A 223 23.04 2.52 12.61
N LEU A 224 22.52 3.71 12.78
CA LEU A 224 23.07 4.93 12.21
C LEU A 224 23.81 5.67 13.32
N VAL A 225 25.10 5.39 13.51
CA VAL A 225 25.86 5.90 14.65
C VAL A 225 27.17 6.59 14.25
N HIS A 226 27.70 6.31 13.08
CA HIS A 226 28.97 6.85 12.60
C HIS A 226 28.76 7.98 11.59
N LYS A 227 27.81 7.86 10.69
CA LYS A 227 27.51 8.85 9.68
C LYS A 227 26.50 9.87 10.20
N LYS A 228 26.89 11.14 10.30
CA LYS A 228 26.07 12.17 10.92
C LYS A 228 24.99 12.75 10.02
N GLU A 229 25.11 12.62 8.72
CA GLU A 229 24.13 13.17 7.76
C GLU A 229 23.88 12.19 6.64
N ILE A 230 22.62 11.83 6.45
CA ILE A 230 22.14 10.93 5.39
C ILE A 230 20.85 11.54 4.84
N VAL A 231 20.96 12.23 3.73
CA VAL A 231 19.87 13.01 3.13
C VAL A 231 19.77 12.65 1.65
N SER A 232 18.57 12.27 1.24
CA SER A 232 18.24 11.98 -0.16
C SER A 232 17.28 13.02 -0.73
N PRO A 233 17.23 13.21 -2.06
CA PRO A 233 16.21 14.05 -2.69
C PRO A 233 14.79 13.55 -2.41
N ALA A 234 13.83 14.46 -2.26
CA ALA A 234 12.43 14.10 -1.99
C ALA A 234 11.80 13.24 -3.11
N GLU A 235 12.21 13.47 -4.35
CA GLU A 235 11.72 12.72 -5.52
C GLU A 235 12.34 11.33 -5.64
N GLN A 236 13.46 11.10 -4.94
CA GLN A 236 14.18 9.82 -4.97
C GLN A 236 14.63 9.44 -3.55
N PRO A 237 13.72 8.92 -2.72
CA PRO A 237 14.05 8.51 -1.36
C PRO A 237 15.20 7.50 -1.32
N GLY A 238 16.06 7.65 -0.32
CA GLY A 238 17.17 6.73 -0.09
C GLY A 238 16.73 5.44 0.60
N TYR A 239 17.58 4.41 0.51
CA TYR A 239 17.34 3.13 1.19
C TYR A 239 18.57 2.68 1.97
N ILE A 240 18.40 2.51 3.27
CA ILE A 240 19.40 1.96 4.17
C ILE A 240 19.04 0.51 4.46
N ARG A 241 19.96 -0.40 4.17
CA ARG A 241 19.71 -1.83 4.21
C ARG A 241 19.55 -2.36 5.63
N ARG A 242 18.87 -3.47 5.72
CA ARG A 242 18.69 -4.23 6.94
C ARG A 242 20.04 -4.61 7.57
N ASN A 243 20.18 -4.42 8.89
CA ASN A 243 21.38 -4.69 9.69
C ASN A 243 22.61 -3.82 9.32
N ASP A 244 22.48 -2.82 8.46
CA ASP A 244 23.59 -1.91 8.18
C ASP A 244 24.00 -1.13 9.43
N THR A 245 25.31 -0.89 9.55
CA THR A 245 25.86 0.01 10.58
C THR A 245 26.62 1.13 9.86
N LEU A 246 26.08 2.34 9.90
CA LEU A 246 26.59 3.53 9.23
C LEU A 246 27.03 4.60 10.21
#